data_efec599525b67f3b0295cc1b1bdf92b8
#
_entry.id   efec599525b67f3b0295cc1b1bdf92b8
#
_cell.length_a   1.000
_cell.length_b   1.000
_cell.length_c   1.000
_cell.angle_alpha   90.00
_cell.angle_beta   90.00
_cell.angle_gamma   90.00
#
_symmetry.space_group_name_H-M   'P 1'
#
loop_
_entity.id
_entity.type
_entity.pdbx_description
1 polymer ?
#
loop_
_entity_poly.entity_id
_entity_poly.type
_entity_poly.pdbx_seq_one_letter_code
_entity_poly.pdbx_strand_id
1 'polypeptide(L)'
;RISDWNIPVYYRNGKKAFLSEASEQEEPYWSKSYRQLREKVQAYDVVSFDIFNTLLMRRLYLPMDVFLIVESKLQRIYGKKVTFVEWRKRASAVLDNPSIDEIYTKLMELTGWDEELTEKAKAFELETELYFISPRHDMVKLYQEICQEKEVYLISDMYYPKEILGEALRQKGIQV
;
A
#
# COMPACT_ATOMS: atom_id res chain seq x y z
N ARG A 1 -6.63 -4.09 16.01
CA ARG A 1 -5.43 -3.62 16.70
C ARG A 1 -4.39 -3.31 15.64
N ILE A 2 -4.03 -2.03 15.51
CA ILE A 2 -3.01 -1.52 14.56
C ILE A 2 -1.59 -1.67 15.18
N SER A 3 -1.46 -2.42 16.26
CA SER A 3 -0.23 -2.55 17.04
C SER A 3 0.89 -3.39 16.38
N ASP A 4 0.62 -4.02 15.23
CA ASP A 4 1.59 -4.93 14.61
C ASP A 4 2.13 -4.42 13.25
N TRP A 5 1.96 -3.14 12.99
CA TRP A 5 2.59 -2.51 11.85
C TRP A 5 4.06 -2.29 12.19
N ASN A 6 4.90 -3.18 11.71
CA ASN A 6 6.33 -2.96 11.69
C ASN A 6 6.57 -1.63 10.98
N ILE A 7 7.03 -0.65 11.73
CA ILE A 7 7.51 0.63 11.18
C ILE A 7 8.60 0.27 10.17
N PRO A 8 8.52 0.78 8.93
CA PRO A 8 9.50 0.44 7.91
C PRO A 8 10.89 0.68 8.44
N VAL A 9 11.72 -0.35 8.36
CA VAL A 9 13.11 -0.27 8.78
C VAL A 9 13.88 0.40 7.66
N TYR A 10 14.24 1.66 7.86
CA TYR A 10 15.11 2.36 6.92
C TYR A 10 16.54 1.84 7.04
N TYR A 11 17.10 1.43 5.90
CA TYR A 11 18.52 1.12 5.81
C TYR A 11 19.29 2.37 5.39
N ARG A 12 20.09 2.89 6.28
CA ARG A 12 21.12 3.88 5.94
C ARG A 12 22.47 3.17 5.99
N ASN A 13 23.16 3.09 4.86
CA ASN A 13 24.48 2.44 4.74
C ASN A 13 24.50 0.95 5.20
N GLY A 14 23.44 0.19 4.87
CA GLY A 14 23.38 -1.25 5.19
C GLY A 14 23.15 -1.57 6.67
N LYS A 15 22.90 -0.59 7.52
CA LYS A 15 22.57 -0.80 8.94
C LYS A 15 21.11 -0.50 9.21
N LYS A 16 20.44 -1.39 9.96
CA LYS A 16 19.09 -1.14 10.49
C LYS A 16 19.12 0.12 11.33
N ALA A 17 18.41 1.17 10.90
CA ALA A 17 18.14 2.32 11.74
C ALA A 17 16.84 2.03 12.50
N PHE A 18 16.92 1.74 13.78
CA PHE A 18 15.76 1.81 14.65
C PHE A 18 15.44 3.28 14.88
N LEU A 19 14.15 3.63 14.77
CA LEU A 19 13.70 4.88 15.37
C LEU A 19 14.07 4.82 16.84
N SER A 20 14.75 5.86 17.33
CA SER A 20 15.24 5.91 18.69
C SER A 20 14.09 5.76 19.70
N GLU A 21 14.40 5.33 20.91
CA GLU A 21 13.47 5.14 22.05
C GLU A 21 12.57 6.35 22.34
N ALA A 22 12.89 7.53 21.80
CA ALA A 22 12.04 8.72 21.87
C ALA A 22 10.69 8.56 21.15
N SER A 23 10.53 7.58 20.26
CA SER A 23 9.28 7.36 19.53
C SER A 23 8.20 6.63 20.35
N GLU A 24 8.53 5.97 21.45
CA GLU A 24 7.57 5.21 22.25
C GLU A 24 6.60 6.11 23.05
N GLN A 25 6.90 7.39 23.20
CA GLN A 25 6.08 8.35 23.95
C GLN A 25 5.31 9.36 23.06
N GLU A 26 5.54 9.36 21.75
CA GLU A 26 4.81 10.26 20.86
C GLU A 26 3.43 9.67 20.49
N GLU A 27 2.39 10.49 20.71
CA GLU A 27 1.06 10.16 20.18
C GLU A 27 1.10 9.91 18.67
N PRO A 28 0.41 8.86 18.20
CA PRO A 28 0.37 8.55 16.78
C PRO A 28 -0.14 9.74 15.95
N TYR A 29 0.32 9.87 14.71
CA TYR A 29 -0.07 11.00 13.85
C TYR A 29 -1.59 11.12 13.64
N TRP A 30 -2.32 9.99 13.64
CA TRP A 30 -3.78 9.97 13.49
C TRP A 30 -4.56 10.50 14.70
N SER A 31 -3.93 10.65 15.87
CA SER A 31 -4.52 11.31 17.03
C SER A 31 -4.32 12.82 17.00
N LYS A 32 -3.46 13.34 16.11
CA LYS A 32 -3.16 14.74 15.98
C LYS A 32 -4.14 15.43 15.02
N SER A 33 -4.53 16.64 15.39
CA SER A 33 -5.29 17.50 14.48
C SER A 33 -4.43 17.93 13.27
N TYR A 34 -5.08 18.32 12.18
CA TYR A 34 -4.43 18.92 11.02
C TYR A 34 -3.43 20.01 11.40
N ARG A 35 -3.85 20.93 12.29
CA ARG A 35 -3.00 22.04 12.77
C ARG A 35 -1.74 21.54 13.48
N GLN A 36 -1.88 20.59 14.39
CA GLN A 36 -0.74 20.01 15.10
C GLN A 36 0.25 19.32 14.15
N LEU A 37 -0.27 18.60 13.14
CA LEU A 37 0.59 17.99 12.11
C LEU A 37 1.31 19.07 11.28
N ARG A 38 0.58 20.09 10.85
CA ARG A 38 1.12 21.23 10.10
C ARG A 38 2.23 21.95 10.87
N GLU A 39 2.02 22.21 12.15
CA GLU A 39 3.02 22.81 13.03
C GLU A 39 4.25 21.90 13.20
N LYS A 40 4.05 20.60 13.40
CA LYS A 40 5.15 19.65 13.58
C LYS A 40 6.06 19.58 12.36
N VAL A 41 5.51 19.49 11.15
CA VAL A 41 6.31 19.36 9.91
C VAL A 41 7.09 20.64 9.59
N GLN A 42 6.74 21.80 10.15
CA GLN A 42 7.49 23.03 9.96
C GLN A 42 8.93 22.96 10.47
N ALA A 43 9.19 22.14 11.48
CA ALA A 43 10.51 21.97 12.08
C ALA A 43 11.50 21.19 11.18
N TYR A 44 11.07 20.66 10.04
CA TYR A 44 11.88 19.82 9.17
C TYR A 44 11.97 20.41 7.77
N ASP A 45 13.14 20.29 7.14
CA ASP A 45 13.38 20.75 5.75
C ASP A 45 12.84 19.76 4.73
N VAL A 46 12.87 18.47 5.05
CA VAL A 46 12.42 17.37 4.21
C VAL A 46 11.32 16.59 4.93
N VAL A 47 10.24 16.29 4.23
CA VAL A 47 9.10 15.55 4.79
C VAL A 47 8.80 14.36 3.91
N SER A 48 8.52 13.20 4.52
CA SER A 48 8.03 12.04 3.80
C SER A 48 6.61 11.69 4.22
N PHE A 49 5.81 11.29 3.24
CA PHE A 49 4.46 10.76 3.47
C PHE A 49 4.41 9.31 3.01
N ASP A 50 3.85 8.47 3.86
CA ASP A 50 3.40 7.15 3.44
C ASP A 50 2.14 7.28 2.56
N ILE A 51 1.93 6.32 1.66
CA ILE A 51 0.82 6.36 0.70
C ILE A 51 -0.43 5.70 1.28
N PHE A 52 -0.36 4.38 1.60
CA PHE A 52 -1.54 3.65 2.07
C PHE A 52 -1.80 3.88 3.55
N ASN A 53 -3.09 4.03 3.91
CA ASN A 53 -3.56 4.43 5.24
C ASN A 53 -3.11 5.83 5.68
N THR A 54 -2.33 6.53 4.87
CA THR A 54 -1.90 7.92 5.09
C THR A 54 -2.54 8.87 4.08
N LEU A 55 -2.17 8.83 2.81
CA LEU A 55 -2.79 9.63 1.75
C LEU A 55 -4.00 8.94 1.14
N LEU A 56 -3.92 7.63 0.96
CA LEU A 56 -4.98 6.77 0.43
C LEU A 56 -5.47 5.80 1.51
N MET A 57 -6.75 5.54 1.55
CA MET A 57 -7.33 4.53 2.43
C MET A 57 -8.24 3.59 1.65
N ARG A 58 -8.28 2.33 2.05
CA ARG A 58 -9.18 1.34 1.49
C ARG A 58 -10.59 1.49 2.09
N ARG A 59 -11.60 1.36 1.23
CA ARG A 59 -13.02 1.29 1.64
C ARG A 59 -13.46 -0.15 1.89
N LEU A 60 -12.54 -0.99 2.31
CA LEU A 60 -12.78 -2.38 2.66
C LEU A 60 -12.50 -2.57 4.15
N TYR A 61 -13.17 -3.53 4.75
CA TYR A 61 -12.99 -3.79 6.18
C TYR A 61 -11.58 -4.33 6.48
N LEU A 62 -11.12 -5.26 5.64
CA LEU A 62 -9.75 -5.78 5.70
C LEU A 62 -9.06 -5.58 4.33
N PRO A 63 -7.75 -5.32 4.30
CA PRO A 63 -6.99 -5.25 3.04
C PRO A 63 -7.14 -6.51 2.18
N MET A 64 -7.30 -7.66 2.81
CA MET A 64 -7.44 -8.96 2.15
C MET A 64 -8.80 -9.19 1.50
N ASP A 65 -9.80 -8.35 1.75
CA ASP A 65 -11.12 -8.44 1.12
C ASP A 65 -11.03 -8.20 -0.40
N VAL A 66 -9.98 -7.53 -0.88
CA VAL A 66 -9.63 -7.45 -2.31
C VAL A 66 -9.56 -8.84 -2.92
N PHE A 67 -8.88 -9.77 -2.25
CA PHE A 67 -8.70 -11.14 -2.78
C PHE A 67 -10.01 -11.92 -2.87
N LEU A 68 -10.95 -11.70 -1.94
CA LEU A 68 -12.28 -12.32 -2.01
C LEU A 68 -13.07 -11.82 -3.23
N ILE A 69 -12.96 -10.54 -3.54
CA ILE A 69 -13.61 -9.93 -4.71
C ILE A 69 -13.00 -10.49 -6.00
N VAL A 70 -11.67 -10.58 -6.06
CA VAL A 70 -10.94 -11.16 -7.21
C VAL A 70 -11.35 -12.61 -7.42
N GLU A 71 -11.34 -13.42 -6.35
CA GLU A 71 -11.78 -14.81 -6.43
C GLU A 71 -13.20 -14.93 -6.97
N SER A 72 -14.12 -14.12 -6.50
CA SER A 72 -15.49 -14.10 -7.00
C SER A 72 -15.56 -13.75 -8.49
N LYS A 73 -14.78 -12.76 -8.96
CA LYS A 73 -14.68 -12.40 -10.39
C LYS A 73 -14.15 -13.57 -11.23
N LEU A 74 -13.06 -14.20 -10.77
CA LEU A 74 -12.45 -15.34 -11.45
C LEU A 74 -13.39 -16.54 -11.52
N GLN A 75 -14.07 -16.86 -10.41
CA GLN A 75 -15.02 -17.97 -10.36
C GLN A 75 -16.23 -17.80 -11.30
N ARG A 76 -16.64 -16.56 -11.56
CA ARG A 76 -17.71 -16.25 -12.52
C ARG A 76 -17.30 -16.55 -13.97
N ILE A 77 -16.01 -16.42 -14.28
CA ILE A 77 -15.48 -16.59 -15.65
C ILE A 77 -14.97 -18.03 -15.86
N TYR A 78 -14.20 -18.56 -14.92
CA TYR A 78 -13.47 -19.81 -15.03
C TYR A 78 -14.06 -20.97 -14.20
N GLY A 79 -15.13 -20.70 -13.46
CA GLY A 79 -15.85 -21.70 -12.66
C GLY A 79 -15.43 -21.76 -11.19
N LYS A 80 -16.29 -22.36 -10.36
CA LYS A 80 -16.16 -22.41 -8.89
C LYS A 80 -14.93 -23.16 -8.36
N LYS A 81 -14.19 -23.87 -9.20
CA LYS A 81 -12.97 -24.58 -8.80
C LYS A 81 -11.75 -23.67 -8.63
N VAL A 82 -11.82 -22.42 -9.12
CA VAL A 82 -10.73 -21.46 -8.97
C VAL A 82 -10.70 -20.99 -7.53
N THR A 83 -9.62 -21.29 -6.84
CA THR A 83 -9.33 -20.84 -5.47
C THR A 83 -8.16 -19.84 -5.55
N PHE A 84 -8.44 -18.56 -5.39
CA PHE A 84 -7.44 -17.50 -5.52
C PHE A 84 -6.90 -17.06 -4.16
N VAL A 85 -7.80 -16.84 -3.19
CA VAL A 85 -7.45 -16.23 -1.89
C VAL A 85 -6.34 -17.00 -1.17
N GLU A 86 -6.48 -18.31 -1.07
CA GLU A 86 -5.51 -19.15 -0.38
C GLU A 86 -4.15 -19.15 -1.09
N TRP A 87 -4.16 -19.36 -2.40
CA TRP A 87 -2.92 -19.42 -3.19
C TRP A 87 -2.22 -18.07 -3.26
N ARG A 88 -2.96 -16.98 -3.38
CA ARG A 88 -2.40 -15.63 -3.38
C ARG A 88 -1.69 -15.29 -2.06
N LYS A 89 -2.32 -15.64 -0.93
CA LYS A 89 -1.71 -15.53 0.41
C LYS A 89 -0.44 -16.37 0.50
N ARG A 90 -0.51 -17.61 0.05
CA ARG A 90 0.62 -18.54 0.11
C ARG A 90 1.78 -18.08 -0.76
N ALA A 91 1.50 -17.58 -1.97
CA ALA A 91 2.50 -17.03 -2.86
C ALA A 91 3.26 -15.86 -2.24
N SER A 92 2.56 -14.95 -1.56
CA SER A 92 3.20 -13.83 -0.85
C SER A 92 4.02 -14.29 0.36
N ALA A 93 3.52 -15.27 1.13
CA ALA A 93 4.13 -15.67 2.40
C ALA A 93 5.47 -16.41 2.25
N VAL A 94 5.75 -16.98 1.08
CA VAL A 94 6.99 -17.72 0.82
C VAL A 94 8.10 -16.86 0.22
N LEU A 95 7.82 -15.59 -0.04
CA LEU A 95 8.75 -14.62 -0.63
C LEU A 95 9.14 -13.55 0.40
N ASP A 96 10.32 -13.02 0.27
CA ASP A 96 10.81 -11.93 1.12
C ASP A 96 10.70 -10.62 0.36
N ASN A 97 9.83 -9.71 0.82
CA ASN A 97 9.58 -8.40 0.24
C ASN A 97 9.36 -8.39 -1.30
N PRO A 98 8.45 -9.23 -1.83
CA PRO A 98 8.31 -9.42 -3.26
C PRO A 98 7.58 -8.25 -3.95
N SER A 99 7.89 -8.05 -5.23
CA SER A 99 7.05 -7.28 -6.16
C SER A 99 5.77 -8.05 -6.50
N ILE A 100 4.79 -7.35 -7.06
CA ILE A 100 3.55 -8.00 -7.53
C ILE A 100 3.85 -9.07 -8.60
N ASP A 101 4.82 -8.82 -9.48
CA ASP A 101 5.18 -9.75 -10.55
C ASP A 101 5.78 -11.04 -9.99
N GLU A 102 6.66 -10.95 -9.01
CA GLU A 102 7.21 -12.12 -8.32
C GLU A 102 6.14 -12.91 -7.59
N ILE A 103 5.17 -12.23 -6.97
CA ILE A 103 4.04 -12.88 -6.30
C ILE A 103 3.21 -13.67 -7.33
N TYR A 104 2.91 -13.09 -8.48
CA TYR A 104 2.10 -13.76 -9.50
C TYR A 104 2.85 -14.86 -10.25
N THR A 105 4.15 -14.70 -10.46
CA THR A 105 5.02 -15.79 -10.93
C THR A 105 4.96 -16.96 -9.95
N LYS A 106 5.08 -16.69 -8.66
CA LYS A 106 4.99 -17.72 -7.62
C LYS A 106 3.62 -18.36 -7.52
N LEU A 107 2.56 -17.58 -7.69
CA LEU A 107 1.19 -18.09 -7.72
C LEU A 107 0.99 -19.06 -8.89
N MET A 108 1.49 -18.72 -10.08
CA MET A 108 1.45 -19.60 -11.27
C MET A 108 2.18 -20.92 -11.01
N GLU A 109 3.37 -20.87 -10.41
CA GLU A 109 4.13 -22.08 -10.04
C GLU A 109 3.36 -22.98 -9.06
N LEU A 110 2.73 -22.39 -8.05
CA LEU A 110 2.02 -23.15 -7.01
C LEU A 110 0.70 -23.75 -7.49
N THR A 111 0.03 -23.10 -8.42
CA THR A 111 -1.31 -23.50 -8.87
C THR A 111 -1.29 -24.30 -10.16
N GLY A 112 -0.25 -24.17 -10.97
CA GLY A 112 -0.20 -24.68 -12.35
C GLY A 112 -1.15 -23.94 -13.30
N TRP A 113 -1.59 -22.72 -12.94
CA TRP A 113 -2.40 -21.87 -13.82
C TRP A 113 -1.60 -21.48 -15.06
N ASP A 114 -2.30 -21.31 -16.16
CA ASP A 114 -1.70 -20.75 -17.37
C ASP A 114 -1.47 -19.23 -17.22
N GLU A 115 -0.73 -18.67 -18.16
CA GLU A 115 -0.39 -17.27 -18.18
C GLU A 115 -1.63 -16.37 -18.30
N GLU A 116 -2.63 -16.79 -19.11
CA GLU A 116 -3.86 -16.01 -19.33
C GLU A 116 -4.65 -15.84 -18.03
N LEU A 117 -4.89 -16.91 -17.30
CA LEU A 117 -5.60 -16.87 -16.02
C LEU A 117 -4.81 -16.08 -14.97
N THR A 118 -3.49 -16.25 -14.94
CA THR A 118 -2.60 -15.59 -14.00
C THR A 118 -2.59 -14.07 -14.22
N GLU A 119 -2.42 -13.61 -15.46
CA GLU A 119 -2.45 -12.17 -15.79
C GLU A 119 -3.85 -11.59 -15.59
N LYS A 120 -4.91 -12.35 -15.85
CA LYS A 120 -6.27 -11.91 -15.58
C LYS A 120 -6.52 -11.72 -14.09
N ALA A 121 -6.01 -12.61 -13.25
CA ALA A 121 -6.10 -12.50 -11.80
C ALA A 121 -5.36 -11.27 -11.29
N LYS A 122 -4.15 -11.01 -11.79
CA LYS A 122 -3.34 -9.82 -11.48
C LYS A 122 -4.06 -8.53 -11.88
N ALA A 123 -4.60 -8.48 -13.10
CA ALA A 123 -5.36 -7.33 -13.56
C ALA A 123 -6.60 -7.06 -12.68
N PHE A 124 -7.33 -8.10 -12.25
CA PHE A 124 -8.45 -7.96 -11.34
C PHE A 124 -8.05 -7.49 -9.95
N GLU A 125 -6.88 -7.92 -9.43
CA GLU A 125 -6.38 -7.42 -8.15
C GLU A 125 -6.09 -5.93 -8.24
N LEU A 126 -5.35 -5.49 -9.25
CA LEU A 126 -5.03 -4.08 -9.47
C LEU A 126 -6.28 -3.22 -9.66
N GLU A 127 -7.20 -3.64 -10.53
CA GLU A 127 -8.47 -2.94 -10.76
C GLU A 127 -9.28 -2.82 -9.48
N THR A 128 -9.38 -3.90 -8.71
CA THR A 128 -10.15 -3.93 -7.47
C THR A 128 -9.52 -3.02 -6.42
N GLU A 129 -8.20 -3.05 -6.27
CA GLU A 129 -7.48 -2.16 -5.36
C GLU A 129 -7.75 -0.69 -5.72
N LEU A 130 -7.53 -0.30 -6.99
CA LEU A 130 -7.76 1.06 -7.48
C LEU A 130 -9.21 1.54 -7.30
N TYR A 131 -10.18 0.63 -7.43
CA TYR A 131 -11.59 0.95 -7.22
C TYR A 131 -11.91 1.26 -5.75
N PHE A 132 -11.37 0.47 -4.83
CA PHE A 132 -11.71 0.59 -3.41
C PHE A 132 -10.83 1.55 -2.62
N ILE A 133 -9.80 2.14 -3.20
CA ILE A 133 -9.04 3.21 -2.54
C ILE A 133 -9.72 4.58 -2.71
N SER A 134 -9.57 5.42 -1.69
CA SER A 134 -10.03 6.81 -1.70
C SER A 134 -9.03 7.72 -0.98
N PRO A 135 -8.96 9.02 -1.34
CA PRO A 135 -8.08 9.95 -0.67
C PRO A 135 -8.55 10.24 0.77
N ARG A 136 -7.60 10.39 1.67
CA ARG A 136 -7.82 11.00 2.99
C ARG A 136 -7.67 12.51 2.85
N HIS A 137 -8.77 13.20 2.73
CA HIS A 137 -8.80 14.61 2.33
C HIS A 137 -7.90 15.51 3.16
N ASP A 138 -7.89 15.36 4.50
CA ASP A 138 -7.07 16.18 5.38
C ASP A 138 -5.57 15.92 5.17
N MET A 139 -5.18 14.66 4.99
CA MET A 139 -3.78 14.30 4.73
C MET A 139 -3.33 14.71 3.34
N VAL A 140 -4.19 14.58 2.34
CA VAL A 140 -3.92 15.06 0.98
C VAL A 140 -3.77 16.57 0.95
N LYS A 141 -4.63 17.29 1.66
CA LYS A 141 -4.50 18.74 1.81
C LYS A 141 -3.17 19.13 2.46
N LEU A 142 -2.79 18.47 3.55
CA LEU A 142 -1.50 18.68 4.21
C LEU A 142 -0.34 18.42 3.26
N TYR A 143 -0.36 17.28 2.55
CA TYR A 143 0.64 16.92 1.56
C TYR A 143 0.80 18.01 0.49
N GLN A 144 -0.31 18.44 -0.13
CA GLN A 144 -0.29 19.45 -1.18
C GLN A 144 0.23 20.81 -0.70
N GLU A 145 -0.09 21.22 0.53
CA GLU A 145 0.45 22.44 1.11
C GLU A 145 1.96 22.33 1.38
N ILE A 146 2.40 21.20 1.94
CA ILE A 146 3.82 20.99 2.23
C ILE A 146 4.66 20.91 0.98
N CYS A 147 4.15 20.30 -0.11
CA CYS A 147 4.83 20.26 -1.41
C CYS A 147 5.14 21.64 -2.00
N GLN A 148 4.42 22.68 -1.61
CA GLN A 148 4.68 24.06 -2.06
C GLN A 148 5.81 24.74 -1.29
N GLU A 149 6.17 24.22 -0.13
CA GLU A 149 7.08 24.85 0.81
C GLU A 149 8.36 24.07 1.07
N LYS A 150 8.32 22.76 0.85
CA LYS A 150 9.38 21.84 1.27
C LYS A 150 9.64 20.75 0.23
N GLU A 151 10.79 20.13 0.36
CA GLU A 151 11.09 18.89 -0.35
C GLU A 151 10.28 17.73 0.26
N VAL A 152 9.50 17.03 -0.59
CA VAL A 152 8.60 15.98 -0.14
C VAL A 152 8.88 14.68 -0.89
N TYR A 153 8.92 13.59 -0.15
CA TYR A 153 9.03 12.23 -0.67
C TYR A 153 7.78 11.43 -0.35
N LEU A 154 7.38 10.58 -1.28
CA LEU A 154 6.38 9.55 -1.04
C LEU A 154 7.08 8.20 -0.83
N ILE A 155 6.69 7.50 0.22
CA ILE A 155 7.25 6.22 0.61
C ILE A 155 6.11 5.22 0.72
N SER A 156 6.33 3.99 0.25
CA SER A 156 5.36 2.91 0.39
C SER A 156 6.10 1.58 0.52
N ASP A 157 5.58 0.71 1.37
CA ASP A 157 5.99 -0.67 1.55
C ASP A 157 5.15 -1.66 0.70
N MET A 158 4.28 -1.11 -0.15
CA MET A 158 3.44 -1.92 -1.03
C MET A 158 4.24 -2.54 -2.18
N TYR A 159 3.87 -3.76 -2.51
CA TYR A 159 4.45 -4.56 -3.60
C TYR A 159 4.12 -4.05 -5.02
N TYR A 160 3.41 -2.92 -5.13
CA TYR A 160 3.10 -2.31 -6.41
C TYR A 160 4.26 -1.46 -6.94
N PRO A 161 4.55 -1.52 -8.27
CA PRO A 161 5.50 -0.61 -8.89
C PRO A 161 5.12 0.86 -8.70
N LYS A 162 6.14 1.73 -8.67
CA LYS A 162 5.93 3.19 -8.49
C LYS A 162 5.02 3.79 -9.55
N GLU A 163 5.03 3.25 -10.77
CA GLU A 163 4.19 3.69 -11.89
C GLU A 163 2.70 3.48 -11.58
N ILE A 164 2.36 2.32 -11.00
CA ILE A 164 0.98 1.99 -10.58
C ILE A 164 0.57 2.85 -9.39
N LEU A 165 1.47 3.05 -8.43
CA LEU A 165 1.20 3.93 -7.28
C LEU A 165 1.01 5.38 -7.72
N GLY A 166 1.85 5.88 -8.62
CA GLY A 166 1.71 7.22 -9.18
C GLY A 166 0.39 7.40 -9.94
N GLU A 167 -0.02 6.41 -10.72
CA GLU A 167 -1.30 6.43 -11.41
C GLU A 167 -2.47 6.40 -10.43
N ALA A 168 -2.41 5.56 -9.39
CA ALA A 168 -3.41 5.51 -8.33
C ALA A 168 -3.59 6.88 -7.65
N LEU A 169 -2.50 7.57 -7.34
CA LEU A 169 -2.51 8.91 -6.75
C LEU A 169 -3.15 9.93 -7.70
N ARG A 170 -2.72 9.97 -8.98
CA ARG A 170 -3.28 10.87 -10.00
C ARG A 170 -4.78 10.67 -10.21
N GLN A 171 -5.25 9.43 -10.30
CA GLN A 171 -6.68 9.11 -10.43
C GLN A 171 -7.52 9.59 -9.23
N LYS A 172 -6.90 9.74 -8.07
CA LYS A 172 -7.54 10.27 -6.87
C LYS A 172 -7.30 11.78 -6.67
N GLY A 173 -6.76 12.47 -7.69
CA GLY A 173 -6.56 13.92 -7.66
C GLY A 173 -5.35 14.37 -6.85
N ILE A 174 -4.42 13.47 -6.56
CA ILE A 174 -3.19 13.76 -5.82
C ILE A 174 -2.06 13.96 -6.84
N GLN A 175 -1.49 15.18 -6.86
CA GLN A 175 -0.35 15.50 -7.71
C GLN A 175 0.94 14.88 -7.13
N VAL A 176 1.72 14.23 -8.00
CA VAL A 176 3.01 13.60 -7.67
C VAL A 176 4.03 13.90 -8.74
#